data_d756b6af7c7a5744b0336489108898e6
#
_entry.id   d756b6af7c7a5744b0336489108898e6
#
_cell.length_a   1.000
_cell.length_b   1.000
_cell.length_c   1.000
_cell.angle_alpha   90.00
_cell.angle_beta   90.00
_cell.angle_gamma   90.00
#
_symmetry.space_group_name_H-M   'P 1'
#
loop_
_entity.id
_entity.type
_entity.pdbx_description
1 polymer ?
#
loop_
_entity_poly.entity_id
_entity_poly.type
_entity_poly.pdbx_seq_one_letter_code
_entity_poly.pdbx_strand_id
1 'polypeptide(L)'
;PTVLVAMNPAALKAQLHNVVQGGAIIINTDAFNERNLEKAGYESNPLEDGSLEGYRTYPVPMSQITRDAVAEHGVKPRDAERSKNFFALGLISWMYTRPVEPTMEFINTKFSGKELVIKANEAAFHAGYNFGETAELFESHYEIKPAALPSGEYTNVNGNTALAWGCVAAGQLARLPVFLGSYPITPASDILHDLSALKNFGVRTFQAEDEIAA
;
A
#
# COMPACT_ATOMS: atom_id res chain seq x y z
N PRO A 1 -3.88 10.98 11.10
CA PRO A 1 -4.94 10.34 10.30
C PRO A 1 -6.21 10.13 11.12
N THR A 2 -7.36 10.03 10.43
CA THR A 2 -8.67 9.76 11.01
C THR A 2 -9.03 8.28 11.02
N VAL A 3 -8.31 7.47 10.24
CA VAL A 3 -8.47 6.02 10.15
C VAL A 3 -7.11 5.35 10.18
N LEU A 4 -6.99 4.28 10.96
CA LEU A 4 -5.84 3.37 11.01
C LEU A 4 -6.31 1.96 10.71
N VAL A 5 -5.59 1.25 9.85
CA VAL A 5 -5.74 -0.19 9.68
C VAL A 5 -4.57 -0.89 10.38
N ALA A 6 -4.85 -1.51 11.50
CA ALA A 6 -3.87 -2.22 12.31
C ALA A 6 -3.83 -3.71 11.93
N MET A 7 -2.92 -4.08 11.04
CA MET A 7 -2.76 -5.46 10.57
C MET A 7 -2.16 -6.41 11.63
N ASN A 8 -1.53 -5.87 12.67
CA ASN A 8 -0.93 -6.61 13.78
C ASN A 8 -0.67 -5.68 14.98
N PRO A 9 -0.35 -6.22 16.18
CA PRO A 9 -0.09 -5.41 17.37
C PRO A 9 1.05 -4.40 17.23
N ALA A 10 2.12 -4.76 16.53
CA ALA A 10 3.25 -3.85 16.35
C ALA A 10 2.86 -2.62 15.50
N ALA A 11 2.04 -2.80 14.47
CA ALA A 11 1.51 -1.70 13.68
C ALA A 11 0.60 -0.78 14.50
N LEU A 12 -0.26 -1.36 15.35
CA LEU A 12 -1.09 -0.60 16.27
C LEU A 12 -0.22 0.25 17.20
N LYS A 13 0.74 -0.37 17.89
CA LYS A 13 1.62 0.32 18.84
C LYS A 13 2.40 1.47 18.19
N ALA A 14 2.94 1.23 16.99
CA ALA A 14 3.75 2.21 16.28
C ALA A 14 2.94 3.39 15.74
N GLN A 15 1.65 3.22 15.45
CA GLN A 15 0.87 4.24 14.75
C GLN A 15 -0.29 4.84 15.56
N LEU A 16 -0.64 4.26 16.69
CA LEU A 16 -1.78 4.72 17.50
C LEU A 16 -1.68 6.20 17.87
N HIS A 17 -0.50 6.66 18.25
CA HIS A 17 -0.26 8.07 18.64
C HIS A 17 -0.48 9.06 17.49
N ASN A 18 -0.48 8.62 16.25
CA ASN A 18 -0.74 9.43 15.07
C ASN A 18 -2.25 9.55 14.74
N VAL A 19 -3.09 8.72 15.34
CA VAL A 19 -4.53 8.74 15.09
C VAL A 19 -5.17 9.83 15.95
N VAL A 20 -6.02 10.64 15.32
CA VAL A 20 -6.77 11.68 16.06
C VAL A 20 -7.73 11.04 17.07
N GLN A 21 -7.95 11.72 18.19
CA GLN A 21 -8.92 11.29 19.18
C GLN A 21 -10.30 11.08 18.55
N GLY A 22 -10.98 9.99 18.86
CA GLY A 22 -12.25 9.60 18.22
C GLY A 22 -12.09 9.05 16.80
N GLY A 23 -10.87 8.87 16.31
CA GLY A 23 -10.58 8.25 15.02
C GLY A 23 -11.00 6.77 14.97
N ALA A 24 -11.06 6.21 13.78
CA ALA A 24 -11.41 4.83 13.53
C ALA A 24 -10.16 3.93 13.49
N ILE A 25 -10.22 2.77 14.15
CA ILE A 25 -9.16 1.77 14.11
C ILE A 25 -9.76 0.45 13.66
N ILE A 26 -9.40 0.02 12.45
CA ILE A 26 -9.78 -1.28 11.90
C ILE A 26 -8.68 -2.28 12.27
N ILE A 27 -9.03 -3.35 12.96
CA ILE A 27 -8.06 -4.24 13.62
C ILE A 27 -8.19 -5.66 13.06
N ASN A 28 -7.09 -6.21 12.55
CA ASN A 28 -7.05 -7.63 12.20
C ASN A 28 -6.91 -8.49 13.46
N THR A 29 -8.03 -8.94 14.02
CA THR A 29 -8.08 -9.68 15.29
C THR A 29 -7.27 -10.97 15.28
N ASP A 30 -7.15 -11.66 14.16
CA ASP A 30 -6.41 -12.91 14.04
C ASP A 30 -4.91 -12.75 14.32
N ALA A 31 -4.39 -11.53 14.24
CA ALA A 31 -3.00 -11.24 14.52
C ALA A 31 -2.72 -10.88 16.00
N PHE A 32 -3.77 -10.67 16.83
CA PHE A 32 -3.63 -10.24 18.23
C PHE A 32 -3.59 -11.42 19.21
N ASN A 33 -2.72 -12.38 18.94
CA ASN A 33 -2.44 -13.51 19.82
C ASN A 33 -1.27 -13.18 20.75
N GLU A 34 -1.14 -13.95 21.87
CA GLU A 34 -0.13 -13.75 22.91
C GLU A 34 1.29 -13.56 22.34
N ARG A 35 1.70 -14.43 21.43
CA ARG A 35 3.04 -14.38 20.81
C ARG A 35 3.31 -13.05 20.09
N ASN A 36 2.33 -12.52 19.39
CA ASN A 36 2.48 -11.27 18.63
C ASN A 36 2.38 -10.05 19.55
N LEU A 37 1.57 -10.12 20.59
CA LEU A 37 1.48 -9.10 21.64
C LEU A 37 2.82 -8.99 22.39
N GLU A 38 3.38 -10.11 22.84
CA GLU A 38 4.69 -10.17 23.49
C GLU A 38 5.80 -9.59 22.59
N LYS A 39 5.86 -10.00 21.32
CA LYS A 39 6.83 -9.46 20.34
C LYS A 39 6.70 -7.97 20.13
N ALA A 40 5.50 -7.42 20.22
CA ALA A 40 5.25 -5.99 20.11
C ALA A 40 5.49 -5.26 21.44
N GLY A 41 5.80 -5.99 22.53
CA GLY A 41 6.07 -5.45 23.86
C GLY A 41 4.81 -4.94 24.54
N TYR A 42 3.67 -5.59 24.33
CA TYR A 42 2.45 -5.36 25.11
C TYR A 42 2.47 -6.27 26.35
N GLU A 43 2.08 -5.71 27.50
CA GLU A 43 1.90 -6.44 28.75
C GLU A 43 0.49 -7.01 28.88
N SER A 44 -0.48 -6.36 28.22
CA SER A 44 -1.89 -6.74 28.15
C SER A 44 -2.40 -6.67 26.71
N ASN A 45 -3.52 -7.28 26.43
CA ASN A 45 -4.17 -7.17 25.13
C ASN A 45 -4.88 -5.81 25.00
N PRO A 46 -4.45 -4.91 24.10
CA PRO A 46 -5.07 -3.59 23.93
C PRO A 46 -6.53 -3.65 23.46
N LEU A 47 -6.99 -4.80 22.99
CA LEU A 47 -8.39 -5.00 22.60
C LEU A 47 -9.29 -5.22 23.84
N GLU A 48 -8.72 -5.50 25.01
CA GLU A 48 -9.44 -5.92 26.22
C GLU A 48 -9.13 -5.03 27.43
N ASP A 49 -8.01 -4.28 27.41
CA ASP A 49 -7.49 -3.54 28.56
C ASP A 49 -8.01 -2.09 28.67
N GLY A 50 -8.91 -1.67 27.78
CA GLY A 50 -9.47 -0.33 27.78
C GLY A 50 -8.59 0.75 27.14
N SER A 51 -7.37 0.41 26.70
CA SER A 51 -6.43 1.39 26.12
C SER A 51 -6.93 2.03 24.82
N LEU A 52 -7.96 1.47 24.20
CA LEU A 52 -8.55 1.96 22.94
C LEU A 52 -9.90 2.67 23.15
N GLU A 53 -10.35 2.92 24.39
CA GLU A 53 -11.66 3.55 24.68
C GLU A 53 -11.83 4.94 24.05
N GLY A 54 -10.73 5.64 23.76
CA GLY A 54 -10.76 6.92 23.07
C GLY A 54 -10.95 6.84 21.54
N TYR A 55 -11.14 5.66 20.98
CA TYR A 55 -11.20 5.41 19.54
C TYR A 55 -12.43 4.55 19.18
N ARG A 56 -12.89 4.65 17.94
CA ARG A 56 -13.89 3.75 17.39
C ARG A 56 -13.17 2.51 16.83
N THR A 57 -13.29 1.39 17.52
CA THR A 57 -12.61 0.16 17.14
C THR A 57 -13.51 -0.76 16.33
N TYR A 58 -12.96 -1.29 15.24
CA TYR A 58 -13.63 -2.22 14.33
C TYR A 58 -12.81 -3.52 14.24
N PRO A 59 -13.15 -4.51 15.10
CA PRO A 59 -12.46 -5.81 15.09
C PRO A 59 -12.91 -6.65 13.89
N VAL A 60 -11.96 -7.11 13.08
CA VAL A 60 -12.21 -7.88 11.85
C VAL A 60 -11.25 -9.06 11.79
N PRO A 61 -11.73 -10.32 11.64
CA PRO A 61 -10.87 -11.49 11.47
C PRO A 61 -10.37 -11.59 10.02
N MET A 62 -9.55 -10.61 9.60
CA MET A 62 -9.14 -10.42 8.20
C MET A 62 -8.41 -11.62 7.62
N SER A 63 -7.53 -12.25 8.41
CA SER A 63 -6.74 -13.38 7.93
C SER A 63 -7.62 -14.62 7.72
N GLN A 64 -8.61 -14.85 8.60
CA GLN A 64 -9.54 -15.96 8.45
C GLN A 64 -10.43 -15.78 7.23
N ILE A 65 -11.09 -14.62 7.11
CA ILE A 65 -11.97 -14.34 5.97
C ILE A 65 -11.19 -14.39 4.65
N THR A 66 -9.96 -13.88 4.63
CA THR A 66 -9.10 -13.97 3.44
C THR A 66 -8.82 -15.43 3.07
N ARG A 67 -8.43 -16.27 4.03
CA ARG A 67 -8.18 -17.70 3.77
C ARG A 67 -9.40 -18.40 3.19
N ASP A 68 -10.56 -18.13 3.75
CA ASP A 68 -11.82 -18.73 3.30
C ASP A 68 -12.17 -18.29 1.88
N ALA A 69 -12.04 -17.00 1.59
CA ALA A 69 -12.32 -16.44 0.26
C ALA A 69 -11.40 -16.97 -0.85
N VAL A 70 -10.13 -17.25 -0.53
CA VAL A 70 -9.17 -17.73 -1.55
C VAL A 70 -9.08 -19.26 -1.63
N ALA A 71 -9.68 -19.99 -0.68
CA ALA A 71 -9.62 -21.46 -0.64
C ALA A 71 -10.22 -22.09 -1.90
N GLU A 72 -11.31 -21.55 -2.43
CA GLU A 72 -11.97 -22.04 -3.64
C GLU A 72 -11.08 -21.99 -4.89
N HIS A 73 -10.06 -21.16 -4.88
CA HIS A 73 -9.10 -21.02 -5.99
C HIS A 73 -7.89 -21.95 -5.88
N GLY A 74 -7.86 -22.85 -4.89
CA GLY A 74 -6.77 -23.81 -4.70
C GLY A 74 -5.46 -23.16 -4.20
N VAL A 75 -5.54 -21.98 -3.61
CA VAL A 75 -4.40 -21.25 -3.08
C VAL A 75 -3.94 -21.87 -1.75
N LYS A 76 -2.63 -22.09 -1.61
CA LYS A 76 -2.08 -22.64 -0.36
C LYS A 76 -2.25 -21.64 0.80
N PRO A 77 -2.47 -22.09 2.04
CA PRO A 77 -2.69 -21.21 3.20
C PRO A 77 -1.61 -20.13 3.39
N ARG A 78 -0.34 -20.45 3.10
CA ARG A 78 0.77 -19.49 3.18
C ARG A 78 0.65 -18.37 2.14
N ASP A 79 0.15 -18.68 0.96
CA ASP A 79 -0.01 -17.69 -0.11
C ASP A 79 -1.29 -16.88 0.08
N ALA A 80 -2.33 -17.50 0.66
CA ALA A 80 -3.53 -16.82 1.11
C ALA A 80 -3.23 -15.67 2.08
N GLU A 81 -2.33 -15.91 3.05
CA GLU A 81 -1.92 -14.90 4.02
C GLU A 81 -1.30 -13.64 3.38
N ARG A 82 -0.71 -13.78 2.19
CA ARG A 82 -0.17 -12.63 1.43
C ARG A 82 -1.25 -11.76 0.81
N SER A 83 -2.43 -12.31 0.56
CA SER A 83 -3.55 -11.59 -0.05
C SER A 83 -4.37 -10.77 0.96
N LYS A 84 -4.15 -10.92 2.28
CA LYS A 84 -4.92 -10.19 3.30
C LYS A 84 -4.82 -8.66 3.21
N ASN A 85 -3.73 -8.14 2.62
CA ASN A 85 -3.61 -6.71 2.38
C ASN A 85 -4.63 -6.23 1.33
N PHE A 86 -4.99 -7.08 0.38
CA PHE A 86 -6.07 -6.77 -0.59
C PHE A 86 -7.44 -6.86 0.06
N PHE A 87 -7.64 -7.73 1.05
CA PHE A 87 -8.85 -7.69 1.88
C PHE A 87 -8.99 -6.32 2.58
N ALA A 88 -7.94 -5.88 3.26
CA ALA A 88 -7.94 -4.58 3.93
C ALA A 88 -8.17 -3.43 2.93
N LEU A 89 -7.58 -3.51 1.74
CA LEU A 89 -7.80 -2.53 0.66
C LEU A 89 -9.26 -2.54 0.17
N GLY A 90 -9.86 -3.71 0.00
CA GLY A 90 -11.28 -3.85 -0.38
C GLY A 90 -12.21 -3.20 0.65
N LEU A 91 -11.98 -3.49 1.93
CA LEU A 91 -12.73 -2.91 3.03
C LEU A 91 -12.63 -1.37 3.06
N ILE A 92 -11.42 -0.83 2.88
CA ILE A 92 -11.20 0.62 2.80
C ILE A 92 -11.82 1.20 1.52
N SER A 93 -11.78 0.49 0.41
CA SER A 93 -12.41 0.95 -0.85
C SER A 93 -13.91 1.09 -0.68
N TRP A 94 -14.56 0.14 -0.01
CA TRP A 94 -15.97 0.26 0.36
C TRP A 94 -16.21 1.46 1.29
N MET A 95 -15.44 1.58 2.39
CA MET A 95 -15.58 2.63 3.39
C MET A 95 -15.46 4.04 2.80
N TYR A 96 -14.61 4.22 1.78
CA TYR A 96 -14.34 5.51 1.12
C TYR A 96 -15.02 5.64 -0.26
N THR A 97 -15.98 4.78 -0.58
CA THR A 97 -16.72 4.78 -1.84
C THR A 97 -15.80 4.86 -3.06
N ARG A 98 -14.71 4.04 -3.03
CA ARG A 98 -13.73 4.00 -4.13
C ARG A 98 -14.16 3.01 -5.20
N PRO A 99 -13.98 3.35 -6.48
CA PRO A 99 -14.27 2.41 -7.58
C PRO A 99 -13.36 1.18 -7.50
N VAL A 100 -13.90 0.03 -7.85
CA VAL A 100 -13.22 -1.27 -7.79
C VAL A 100 -12.29 -1.48 -9.00
N GLU A 101 -12.71 -0.99 -10.17
CA GLU A 101 -12.09 -1.24 -11.47
C GLU A 101 -10.60 -0.89 -11.51
N PRO A 102 -10.14 0.28 -11.00
CA PRO A 102 -8.72 0.62 -11.02
C PRO A 102 -7.86 -0.36 -10.21
N THR A 103 -8.41 -0.93 -9.13
CA THR A 103 -7.69 -1.91 -8.32
C THR A 103 -7.62 -3.26 -9.04
N MET A 104 -8.68 -3.68 -9.73
CA MET A 104 -8.67 -4.89 -10.55
C MET A 104 -7.66 -4.78 -11.69
N GLU A 105 -7.64 -3.66 -12.40
CA GLU A 105 -6.64 -3.40 -13.44
C GLU A 105 -5.21 -3.43 -12.89
N PHE A 106 -4.97 -2.82 -11.74
CA PHE A 106 -3.67 -2.87 -11.07
C PHE A 106 -3.27 -4.31 -10.73
N ILE A 107 -4.15 -5.12 -10.16
CA ILE A 107 -3.87 -6.52 -9.81
C ILE A 107 -3.48 -7.31 -11.07
N ASN A 108 -4.27 -7.19 -12.13
CA ASN A 108 -4.05 -7.91 -13.39
C ASN A 108 -2.73 -7.49 -14.05
N THR A 109 -2.41 -6.22 -14.05
CA THR A 109 -1.17 -5.70 -14.62
C THR A 109 0.06 -6.09 -13.77
N LYS A 110 -0.01 -5.86 -12.46
CA LYS A 110 1.09 -6.09 -11.51
C LYS A 110 1.50 -7.56 -11.42
N PHE A 111 0.52 -8.46 -11.47
CA PHE A 111 0.73 -9.90 -11.31
C PHE A 111 0.57 -10.67 -12.63
N SER A 112 0.68 -9.98 -13.77
CA SER A 112 0.59 -10.59 -15.10
C SER A 112 1.43 -11.88 -15.20
N GLY A 113 0.83 -12.93 -15.76
CA GLY A 113 1.45 -14.27 -15.86
C GLY A 113 1.39 -15.12 -14.59
N LYS A 114 0.76 -14.64 -13.50
CA LYS A 114 0.59 -15.37 -12.23
C LYS A 114 -0.88 -15.52 -11.88
N GLU A 115 -1.63 -16.26 -12.68
CA GLU A 115 -3.11 -16.36 -12.57
C GLU A 115 -3.62 -16.67 -11.16
N LEU A 116 -2.99 -17.61 -10.43
CA LEU A 116 -3.39 -17.94 -9.06
C LEU A 116 -3.24 -16.76 -8.10
N VAL A 117 -2.21 -15.95 -8.28
CA VAL A 117 -1.99 -14.74 -7.45
C VAL A 117 -3.02 -13.67 -7.79
N ILE A 118 -3.35 -13.51 -9.06
CA ILE A 118 -4.40 -12.58 -9.52
C ILE A 118 -5.73 -13.00 -8.85
N LYS A 119 -6.18 -14.23 -9.06
CA LYS A 119 -7.44 -14.75 -8.49
C LYS A 119 -7.50 -14.62 -6.97
N ALA A 120 -6.40 -14.94 -6.27
CA ALA A 120 -6.33 -14.81 -4.82
C ALA A 120 -6.48 -13.36 -4.35
N ASN A 121 -5.81 -12.42 -5.02
CA ASN A 121 -5.86 -11.01 -4.63
C ASN A 121 -7.22 -10.38 -4.98
N GLU A 122 -7.81 -10.73 -6.11
CA GLU A 122 -9.17 -10.30 -6.49
C GLU A 122 -10.22 -10.84 -5.51
N ALA A 123 -10.16 -12.14 -5.20
CA ALA A 123 -11.07 -12.76 -4.22
C ALA A 123 -10.92 -12.12 -2.83
N ALA A 124 -9.69 -11.89 -2.37
CA ALA A 124 -9.45 -11.22 -1.10
C ALA A 124 -9.98 -9.78 -1.09
N PHE A 125 -9.78 -9.02 -2.17
CA PHE A 125 -10.29 -7.67 -2.30
C PHE A 125 -11.83 -7.64 -2.25
N HIS A 126 -12.48 -8.48 -3.03
CA HIS A 126 -13.94 -8.56 -3.04
C HIS A 126 -14.50 -9.02 -1.70
N ALA A 127 -13.83 -9.96 -1.02
CA ALA A 127 -14.22 -10.38 0.31
C ALA A 127 -14.18 -9.22 1.31
N GLY A 128 -13.15 -8.37 1.25
CA GLY A 128 -13.05 -7.18 2.09
C GLY A 128 -14.10 -6.13 1.76
N TYR A 129 -14.34 -5.88 0.49
CA TYR A 129 -15.37 -4.94 0.02
C TYR A 129 -16.77 -5.37 0.48
N ASN A 130 -17.12 -6.63 0.22
CA ASN A 130 -18.42 -7.21 0.59
C ASN A 130 -18.59 -7.31 2.12
N PHE A 131 -17.50 -7.56 2.87
CA PHE A 131 -17.53 -7.54 4.32
C PHE A 131 -17.90 -6.14 4.83
N GLY A 132 -17.34 -5.09 4.25
CA GLY A 132 -17.72 -3.72 4.58
C GLY A 132 -19.20 -3.44 4.35
N GLU A 133 -19.75 -3.94 3.24
CA GLU A 133 -21.16 -3.76 2.87
C GLU A 133 -22.11 -4.54 3.79
N THR A 134 -21.75 -5.76 4.18
CA THR A 134 -22.67 -6.68 4.86
C THR A 134 -22.57 -6.66 6.39
N ALA A 135 -21.42 -6.28 6.94
CA ALA A 135 -21.16 -6.41 8.37
C ALA A 135 -21.80 -5.28 9.21
N GLU A 136 -22.35 -4.24 8.59
CA GLU A 136 -22.95 -3.06 9.26
C GLU A 136 -22.07 -2.47 10.39
N LEU A 137 -20.75 -2.71 10.30
CA LEU A 137 -19.81 -2.31 11.35
C LEU A 137 -19.51 -0.81 11.34
N PHE A 138 -19.68 -0.17 10.19
CA PHE A 138 -19.25 1.21 10.00
C PHE A 138 -20.45 2.15 10.04
N GLU A 139 -20.48 3.03 11.04
CA GLU A 139 -21.48 4.08 11.16
C GLU A 139 -21.36 5.18 10.10
N SER A 140 -20.19 5.27 9.44
CA SER A 140 -19.88 6.35 8.52
C SER A 140 -19.28 5.83 7.22
N HIS A 141 -19.88 6.22 6.12
CA HIS A 141 -19.36 6.13 4.77
C HIS A 141 -18.73 7.45 4.38
N TYR A 142 -17.59 7.40 3.73
CA TYR A 142 -16.89 8.58 3.22
C TYR A 142 -16.96 8.61 1.70
N GLU A 143 -17.31 9.74 1.12
CA GLU A 143 -17.19 9.99 -0.30
C GLU A 143 -15.96 10.83 -0.60
N ILE A 144 -15.01 10.27 -1.38
CA ILE A 144 -13.88 11.04 -1.89
C ILE A 144 -14.25 11.52 -3.29
N LYS A 145 -14.61 12.80 -3.39
CA LYS A 145 -14.92 13.43 -4.68
C LYS A 145 -13.65 13.55 -5.53
N PRO A 146 -13.81 13.54 -6.86
CA PRO A 146 -12.70 13.87 -7.76
C PRO A 146 -12.07 15.22 -7.40
N ALA A 147 -10.75 15.34 -7.56
CA ALA A 147 -10.07 16.61 -7.34
C ALA A 147 -10.60 17.68 -8.29
N ALA A 148 -10.83 18.90 -7.78
CA ALA A 148 -11.26 20.05 -8.56
C ALA A 148 -10.10 20.63 -9.39
N LEU A 149 -9.57 19.84 -10.33
CA LEU A 149 -8.51 20.25 -11.23
C LEU A 149 -9.11 20.84 -12.51
N PRO A 150 -8.42 21.80 -13.15
CA PRO A 150 -8.79 22.25 -14.50
C PRO A 150 -8.84 21.07 -15.46
N SER A 151 -9.64 21.18 -16.53
CA SER A 151 -9.65 20.16 -17.58
C SER A 151 -8.27 20.01 -18.22
N GLY A 152 -7.76 18.79 -18.33
CA GLY A 152 -6.42 18.54 -18.87
C GLY A 152 -5.98 17.09 -18.69
N GLU A 153 -4.81 16.78 -19.26
CA GLU A 153 -4.12 15.51 -19.07
C GLU A 153 -3.13 15.64 -17.90
N TYR A 154 -3.13 14.69 -16.99
CA TYR A 154 -2.32 14.69 -15.78
C TYR A 154 -1.52 13.42 -15.67
N THR A 155 -0.26 13.53 -15.26
CA THR A 155 0.63 12.40 -14.99
C THR A 155 1.09 12.46 -13.53
N ASN A 156 1.03 11.34 -12.84
CA ASN A 156 1.59 11.22 -11.51
C ASN A 156 3.12 11.18 -11.60
N VAL A 157 3.78 12.13 -10.95
CA VAL A 157 5.23 12.26 -10.93
C VAL A 157 5.72 12.40 -9.50
N ASN A 158 6.73 11.61 -9.11
CA ASN A 158 7.46 11.80 -7.86
C ASN A 158 8.70 12.69 -8.08
N GLY A 159 9.35 13.11 -6.97
CA GLY A 159 10.49 14.04 -7.04
C GLY A 159 11.69 13.46 -7.82
N ASN A 160 11.99 12.18 -7.68
CA ASN A 160 13.12 11.54 -8.38
C ASN A 160 12.87 11.47 -9.89
N THR A 161 11.66 11.09 -10.31
CA THR A 161 11.26 11.11 -11.72
C THR A 161 11.29 12.53 -12.31
N ALA A 162 10.79 13.52 -11.58
CA ALA A 162 10.83 14.92 -12.00
C ALA A 162 12.28 15.42 -12.18
N LEU A 163 13.18 15.06 -11.26
CA LEU A 163 14.61 15.38 -11.36
C LEU A 163 15.25 14.71 -12.58
N ALA A 164 14.98 13.43 -12.81
CA ALA A 164 15.50 12.70 -13.97
C ALA A 164 15.05 13.36 -15.28
N TRP A 165 13.78 13.69 -15.42
CA TRP A 165 13.25 14.41 -16.59
C TRP A 165 13.85 15.80 -16.75
N GLY A 166 14.04 16.52 -15.63
CA GLY A 166 14.69 17.84 -15.63
C GLY A 166 16.14 17.78 -16.15
N CYS A 167 16.91 16.75 -15.72
CA CYS A 167 18.26 16.52 -16.23
C CYS A 167 18.29 16.24 -17.74
N VAL A 168 17.35 15.44 -18.25
CA VAL A 168 17.22 15.18 -19.70
C VAL A 168 16.87 16.46 -20.43
N ALA A 169 15.87 17.24 -19.96
CA ALA A 169 15.49 18.49 -20.57
C ALA A 169 16.66 19.50 -20.59
N ALA A 170 17.40 19.61 -19.51
CA ALA A 170 18.59 20.47 -19.44
C ALA A 170 19.66 20.05 -20.47
N GLY A 171 19.94 18.75 -20.61
CA GLY A 171 20.87 18.22 -21.60
C GLY A 171 20.43 18.53 -23.03
N GLN A 172 19.14 18.36 -23.33
CA GLN A 172 18.59 18.66 -24.67
C GLN A 172 18.69 20.18 -24.97
N LEU A 173 18.33 21.04 -24.02
CA LEU A 173 18.43 22.50 -24.19
C LEU A 173 19.88 22.96 -24.37
N ALA A 174 20.79 22.38 -23.61
CA ALA A 174 22.23 22.69 -23.71
C ALA A 174 22.92 22.04 -24.91
N ARG A 175 22.27 21.09 -25.59
CA ARG A 175 22.83 20.23 -26.64
C ARG A 175 24.07 19.44 -26.15
N LEU A 176 23.99 18.97 -24.92
CA LEU A 176 25.04 18.18 -24.27
C LEU A 176 24.49 16.81 -23.86
N PRO A 177 25.32 15.75 -23.92
CA PRO A 177 24.93 14.46 -23.38
C PRO A 177 24.81 14.54 -21.86
N VAL A 178 23.87 13.80 -21.28
CA VAL A 178 23.73 13.66 -19.83
C VAL A 178 24.49 12.42 -19.39
N PHE A 179 25.35 12.56 -18.37
CA PHE A 179 26.00 11.46 -17.70
C PHE A 179 25.63 11.44 -16.22
N LEU A 180 25.21 10.29 -15.71
CA LEU A 180 24.96 10.07 -14.30
C LEU A 180 25.91 8.98 -13.77
N GLY A 181 26.83 9.34 -12.87
CA GLY A 181 27.49 8.43 -11.93
C GLY A 181 26.65 8.36 -10.67
N SER A 182 26.34 7.17 -10.19
CA SER A 182 25.54 6.98 -8.98
C SER A 182 25.86 5.63 -8.35
N TYR A 183 25.63 5.51 -7.04
CA TYR A 183 25.75 4.26 -6.29
C TYR A 183 24.39 3.84 -5.72
N PRO A 184 24.19 2.55 -5.33
CA PRO A 184 22.91 2.08 -4.82
C PRO A 184 22.60 2.68 -3.45
N ILE A 185 21.66 3.60 -3.40
CA ILE A 185 21.17 4.20 -2.15
C ILE A 185 19.68 4.54 -2.26
N THR A 186 18.89 4.05 -1.32
CA THR A 186 17.46 4.36 -1.25
C THR A 186 17.25 5.71 -0.55
N PRO A 187 16.40 6.60 -1.07
CA PRO A 187 15.53 6.44 -2.26
C PRO A 187 16.12 6.95 -3.58
N ALA A 188 17.37 7.39 -3.63
CA ALA A 188 17.95 8.06 -4.80
C ALA A 188 18.18 7.13 -6.00
N SER A 189 18.21 5.81 -5.80
CA SER A 189 18.39 4.83 -6.88
C SER A 189 17.31 4.92 -7.97
N ASP A 190 16.13 5.46 -7.66
CA ASP A 190 15.07 5.64 -8.65
C ASP A 190 15.50 6.61 -9.77
N ILE A 191 16.35 7.63 -9.45
CA ILE A 191 16.90 8.56 -10.45
C ILE A 191 17.74 7.81 -11.47
N LEU A 192 18.58 6.86 -10.99
CA LEU A 192 19.39 6.02 -11.86
C LEU A 192 18.52 5.13 -12.73
N HIS A 193 17.47 4.53 -12.18
CA HIS A 193 16.55 3.68 -12.93
C HIS A 193 15.82 4.48 -14.02
N ASP A 194 15.27 5.63 -13.68
CA ASP A 194 14.54 6.50 -14.61
C ASP A 194 15.47 6.97 -15.76
N LEU A 195 16.66 7.47 -15.43
CA LEU A 195 17.62 7.92 -16.43
C LEU A 195 18.15 6.77 -17.32
N SER A 196 18.30 5.56 -16.74
CA SER A 196 18.74 4.39 -17.51
C SER A 196 17.73 3.97 -18.58
N ALA A 197 16.44 4.29 -18.40
CA ALA A 197 15.39 4.05 -19.38
C ALA A 197 15.39 5.08 -20.52
N LEU A 198 16.05 6.24 -20.34
CA LEU A 198 16.02 7.39 -21.25
C LEU A 198 17.26 7.49 -22.17
N LYS A 199 17.88 6.36 -22.50
CA LYS A 199 19.09 6.31 -23.36
C LYS A 199 18.92 6.93 -24.73
N ASN A 200 17.70 6.87 -25.28
CA ASN A 200 17.34 7.49 -26.57
C ASN A 200 17.46 9.02 -26.58
N PHE A 201 17.54 9.64 -25.41
CA PHE A 201 17.80 11.08 -25.26
C PHE A 201 19.27 11.43 -25.02
N GLY A 202 20.21 10.51 -25.29
CA GLY A 202 21.63 10.74 -25.09
C GLY A 202 22.11 10.58 -23.65
N VAL A 203 21.30 9.94 -22.80
CA VAL A 203 21.64 9.70 -21.40
C VAL A 203 22.59 8.50 -21.29
N ARG A 204 23.65 8.67 -20.52
CA ARG A 204 24.57 7.60 -20.10
C ARG A 204 24.55 7.48 -18.60
N THR A 205 24.44 6.25 -18.11
CA THR A 205 24.42 5.96 -16.68
C THR A 205 25.53 4.99 -16.32
N PHE A 206 26.13 5.21 -15.14
CA PHE A 206 27.12 4.33 -14.54
C PHE A 206 26.72 4.07 -13.08
N GLN A 207 26.63 2.81 -12.70
CA GLN A 207 26.41 2.43 -11.31
C GLN A 207 27.75 2.07 -10.69
N ALA A 208 28.19 2.87 -9.75
CA ALA A 208 29.37 2.62 -8.92
C ALA A 208 29.04 1.71 -7.74
N GLU A 209 30.06 1.22 -7.06
CA GLU A 209 29.94 0.40 -5.86
C GLU A 209 29.51 1.26 -4.64
N ASP A 210 30.12 2.43 -4.50
CA ASP A 210 29.94 3.37 -3.39
C ASP A 210 30.04 4.83 -3.86
N GLU A 211 29.90 5.77 -2.91
CA GLU A 211 29.95 7.21 -3.15
C GLU A 211 31.34 7.72 -3.58
N ILE A 212 32.42 6.99 -3.29
CA ILE A 212 33.78 7.39 -3.64
C ILE A 212 34.05 7.07 -5.12
N ALA A 213 33.43 5.98 -5.63
CA ALA A 213 33.59 5.54 -7.00
C ALA A 213 32.59 6.18 -7.98
N ALA A 214 31.52 6.85 -7.48
CA ALA A 214 30.50 7.54 -8.27
C ALA A 214 30.89 9.01 -8.66
#